data_06fe836b7ece43e8273cd34445d87b76
#
_entry.id   06fe836b7ece43e8273cd34445d87b76
#
_cell.length_a   1.000
_cell.length_b   1.000
_cell.length_c   1.000
_cell.angle_alpha   90.00
_cell.angle_beta   90.00
_cell.angle_gamma   90.00
#
_symmetry.space_group_name_H-M   'P 1'
#
loop_
_entity.id
_entity.type
_entity.pdbx_description
1 polymer ?
#
loop_
_entity_poly.entity_id
_entity_poly.type
_entity_poly.pdbx_seq_one_letter_code
_entity_poly.pdbx_strand_id
1 'polypeptide(L)'
;MGGGMGMGMMNVPPEKIAKFKVPCVCLVHGKPEPRPAIPYELKPFESYSDNSELSALMKLFGNGGVSQRAAQAATWHMANGMTWDELATKAIEHIGAPSEPYFSQAELAAAMELVAAANRAALEEEKPAPVDSGSTETATSTIIERP
;
A
#
# COMPACT_ATOMS: atom_id res chain seq x y z
N MET A 1 9.36 1.51 31.82
CA MET A 1 8.74 0.30 31.26
C MET A 1 8.89 0.37 29.76
N GLY A 2 9.98 -0.15 29.25
CA GLY A 2 10.25 -0.15 27.83
C GLY A 2 9.42 -1.23 27.12
N GLY A 3 8.35 -0.84 26.44
CA GLY A 3 7.69 -1.69 25.48
C GLY A 3 8.48 -1.71 24.18
N GLY A 4 9.40 -2.62 24.02
CA GLY A 4 10.05 -2.87 22.74
C GLY A 4 9.01 -3.42 21.77
N MET A 5 8.65 -2.63 20.75
CA MET A 5 7.99 -3.17 19.57
C MET A 5 9.02 -3.96 18.78
N GLY A 6 9.28 -5.19 19.24
CA GLY A 6 9.94 -6.17 18.43
C GLY A 6 9.00 -6.55 17.29
N MET A 7 9.40 -6.34 16.06
CA MET A 7 8.88 -7.10 14.94
C MET A 7 9.27 -8.57 15.19
N GLY A 8 8.51 -9.22 16.06
CA GLY A 8 8.70 -10.63 16.33
C GLY A 8 8.33 -11.39 15.09
N MET A 9 9.30 -12.08 14.51
CA MET A 9 9.00 -13.19 13.62
C MET A 9 8.02 -14.09 14.37
N MET A 10 6.76 -14.09 13.94
CA MET A 10 5.75 -14.92 14.57
C MET A 10 6.05 -16.36 14.19
N ASN A 11 6.70 -17.07 15.11
CA ASN A 11 6.93 -18.48 14.94
C ASN A 11 5.68 -19.24 15.40
N VAL A 12 4.96 -19.82 14.45
CA VAL A 12 3.83 -20.72 14.73
C VAL A 12 4.40 -22.12 14.85
N PRO A 13 4.40 -22.72 16.06
CA PRO A 13 4.90 -24.08 16.23
C PRO A 13 4.10 -25.08 15.37
N PRO A 14 4.71 -26.20 14.97
CA PRO A 14 3.99 -27.29 14.31
C PRO A 14 2.75 -27.69 15.11
N GLU A 15 1.67 -28.00 14.42
CA GLU A 15 0.37 -28.38 14.99
C GLU A 15 -0.42 -27.28 15.72
N LYS A 16 0.03 -26.02 15.65
CA LYS A 16 -0.74 -24.89 16.17
C LYS A 16 -1.28 -24.01 15.04
N ILE A 17 -2.50 -23.52 15.25
CA ILE A 17 -3.14 -22.57 14.32
C ILE A 17 -3.04 -21.18 14.93
N ALA A 18 -2.47 -20.23 14.19
CA ALA A 18 -2.52 -18.82 14.55
C ALA A 18 -3.65 -18.12 13.80
N LYS A 19 -4.39 -17.26 14.49
CA LYS A 19 -5.44 -16.44 13.91
C LYS A 19 -4.99 -14.99 13.90
N PHE A 20 -5.02 -14.37 12.72
CA PHE A 20 -4.68 -12.97 12.52
C PHE A 20 -5.88 -12.21 12.01
N LYS A 21 -6.00 -10.97 12.45
CA LYS A 21 -6.97 -10.03 11.93
C LYS A 21 -6.23 -8.98 11.11
N VAL A 22 -6.38 -9.04 9.81
CA VAL A 22 -5.68 -8.15 8.86
C VAL A 22 -6.73 -7.30 8.15
N PRO A 23 -6.61 -5.96 8.20
CA PRO A 23 -7.48 -5.12 7.40
C PRO A 23 -7.18 -5.32 5.90
N CYS A 24 -8.22 -5.43 5.10
CA CYS A 24 -8.12 -5.67 3.66
C CYS A 24 -8.95 -4.66 2.89
N VAL A 25 -8.61 -4.46 1.64
CA VAL A 25 -9.39 -3.70 0.66
C VAL A 25 -9.66 -4.56 -0.58
N CYS A 26 -10.78 -4.28 -1.24
CA CYS A 26 -11.13 -4.94 -2.50
C CYS A 26 -10.44 -4.19 -3.66
N LEU A 27 -9.64 -4.90 -4.45
CA LEU A 27 -8.96 -4.33 -5.61
C LEU A 27 -9.90 -4.12 -6.81
N VAL A 28 -10.99 -4.87 -6.88
CA VAL A 28 -11.95 -4.79 -7.98
C VAL A 28 -13.32 -4.38 -7.45
N HIS A 29 -13.79 -3.22 -7.89
CA HIS A 29 -15.11 -2.72 -7.56
C HIS A 29 -16.20 -3.62 -8.15
N GLY A 30 -17.27 -3.86 -7.38
CA GLY A 30 -18.43 -4.63 -7.82
C GLY A 30 -18.30 -6.15 -7.70
N LYS A 31 -17.14 -6.67 -7.26
CA LYS A 31 -17.02 -8.10 -6.92
C LYS A 31 -17.60 -8.39 -5.54
N PRO A 32 -18.20 -9.58 -5.35
CA PRO A 32 -18.67 -9.98 -4.03
C PRO A 32 -17.53 -10.06 -3.02
N GLU A 33 -17.86 -9.76 -1.77
CA GLU A 33 -16.92 -9.88 -0.67
C GLU A 33 -16.45 -11.33 -0.46
N PRO A 34 -15.23 -11.52 0.03
CA PRO A 34 -14.72 -12.84 0.39
C PRO A 34 -15.63 -13.56 1.39
N ARG A 35 -15.84 -14.85 1.18
CA ARG A 35 -16.68 -15.69 2.04
C ARG A 35 -15.87 -16.83 2.64
N PRO A 36 -16.08 -17.19 3.92
CA PRO A 36 -15.33 -18.28 4.57
C PRO A 36 -15.47 -19.64 3.88
N ALA A 37 -16.55 -19.85 3.13
CA ALA A 37 -16.80 -21.11 2.43
C ALA A 37 -15.99 -21.28 1.14
N ILE A 38 -15.31 -20.23 0.67
CA ILE A 38 -14.51 -20.23 -0.54
C ILE A 38 -13.04 -20.25 -0.16
N PRO A 39 -12.25 -21.22 -0.66
CA PRO A 39 -10.81 -21.21 -0.42
C PRO A 39 -10.14 -20.05 -1.14
N TYR A 40 -9.25 -19.35 -0.45
CA TYR A 40 -8.46 -18.24 -0.98
C TYR A 40 -6.98 -18.55 -0.83
N GLU A 41 -6.19 -18.04 -1.75
CA GLU A 41 -4.75 -18.11 -1.74
C GLU A 41 -4.16 -16.72 -1.48
N LEU A 42 -3.15 -16.66 -0.61
CA LEU A 42 -2.36 -15.45 -0.39
C LEU A 42 -1.21 -15.40 -1.40
N LYS A 43 -1.13 -14.31 -2.13
CA LYS A 43 -0.04 -14.03 -3.08
C LYS A 43 0.60 -12.69 -2.81
N PRO A 44 1.87 -12.51 -3.12
CA PRO A 44 2.49 -11.19 -3.14
C PRO A 44 1.75 -10.26 -4.08
N PHE A 45 1.64 -8.98 -3.74
CA PHE A 45 0.93 -7.99 -4.55
C PHE A 45 1.53 -7.86 -5.95
N GLU A 46 2.84 -7.94 -6.06
CA GLU A 46 3.61 -7.86 -7.30
C GLU A 46 3.26 -8.96 -8.31
N SER A 47 2.72 -10.08 -7.83
CA SER A 47 2.20 -11.13 -8.72
C SER A 47 0.83 -10.80 -9.33
N TYR A 48 0.16 -9.78 -8.78
CA TYR A 48 -1.16 -9.33 -9.22
C TYR A 48 -1.08 -8.10 -10.14
N SER A 49 -0.21 -7.15 -9.82
CA SER A 49 -0.11 -5.89 -10.53
C SER A 49 1.31 -5.33 -10.51
N ASP A 50 1.74 -4.81 -11.65
CA ASP A 50 3.03 -4.10 -11.81
C ASP A 50 2.88 -2.58 -11.55
N ASN A 51 1.72 -2.14 -11.08
CA ASN A 51 1.47 -0.73 -10.79
C ASN A 51 2.20 -0.31 -9.51
N SER A 52 3.26 0.47 -9.65
CA SER A 52 4.11 0.96 -8.54
C SER A 52 3.35 1.85 -7.56
N GLU A 53 2.44 2.69 -8.06
CA GLU A 53 1.64 3.60 -7.25
C GLU A 53 0.63 2.83 -6.39
N LEU A 54 -0.02 1.83 -6.97
CA LEU A 54 -0.94 0.96 -6.23
C LEU A 54 -0.19 0.08 -5.21
N SER A 55 1.01 -0.39 -5.54
CA SER A 55 1.89 -1.09 -4.60
C SER A 55 2.27 -0.19 -3.42
N ALA A 56 2.65 1.06 -3.69
CA ALA A 56 2.94 2.05 -2.65
C ALA A 56 1.72 2.33 -1.75
N LEU A 57 0.52 2.41 -2.34
CA LEU A 57 -0.74 2.52 -1.59
C LEU A 57 -0.93 1.35 -0.62
N MET A 58 -0.73 0.12 -1.09
CA MET A 58 -0.86 -1.08 -0.26
C MET A 58 0.16 -1.11 0.88
N LYS A 59 1.40 -0.69 0.63
CA LYS A 59 2.44 -0.57 1.66
C LYS A 59 2.05 0.47 2.73
N LEU A 60 1.59 1.65 2.32
CA LEU A 60 1.12 2.70 3.24
C LEU A 60 -0.06 2.22 4.09
N PHE A 61 -1.01 1.53 3.49
CA PHE A 61 -2.14 0.94 4.21
C PHE A 61 -1.68 -0.13 5.20
N GLY A 62 -0.78 -1.01 4.78
CA GLY A 62 -0.23 -2.09 5.62
C GLY A 62 0.57 -1.60 6.82
N ASN A 63 1.19 -0.42 6.72
CA ASN A 63 1.92 0.22 7.82
C ASN A 63 1.00 0.77 8.92
N GLY A 64 -0.29 0.84 8.69
CA GLY A 64 -1.28 1.35 9.64
C GLY A 64 -1.45 2.87 9.60
N GLY A 65 -2.32 3.37 10.46
CA GLY A 65 -2.62 4.80 10.53
C GLY A 65 -3.62 5.32 9.49
N VAL A 66 -4.05 4.47 8.57
CA VAL A 66 -5.05 4.79 7.54
C VAL A 66 -6.31 3.97 7.79
N SER A 67 -7.48 4.62 7.74
CA SER A 67 -8.73 3.90 7.86
C SER A 67 -8.97 2.97 6.66
N GLN A 68 -9.57 1.82 6.91
CA GLN A 68 -9.90 0.86 5.84
C GLN A 68 -10.80 1.49 4.77
N ARG A 69 -11.73 2.34 5.14
CA ARG A 69 -12.63 3.01 4.20
C ARG A 69 -11.91 4.03 3.32
N ALA A 70 -11.01 4.81 3.88
CA ALA A 70 -10.17 5.72 3.09
C ALA A 70 -9.27 4.94 2.13
N ALA A 71 -8.64 3.87 2.60
CA ALA A 71 -7.84 2.99 1.75
C ALA A 71 -8.67 2.32 0.64
N GLN A 72 -9.92 1.93 0.93
CA GLN A 72 -10.83 1.36 -0.06
C GLN A 72 -11.20 2.36 -1.15
N ALA A 73 -11.52 3.60 -0.79
CA ALA A 73 -11.83 4.66 -1.75
C ALA A 73 -10.61 4.97 -2.65
N ALA A 74 -9.43 5.12 -2.05
CA ALA A 74 -8.18 5.32 -2.76
C ALA A 74 -7.88 4.16 -3.73
N THR A 75 -8.08 2.93 -3.29
CA THR A 75 -7.87 1.73 -4.10
C THR A 75 -8.79 1.70 -5.32
N TRP A 76 -10.08 1.97 -5.16
CA TRP A 76 -11.01 1.98 -6.28
C TRP A 76 -10.74 3.15 -7.24
N HIS A 77 -10.30 4.28 -6.73
CA HIS A 77 -9.85 5.38 -7.58
C HIS A 77 -8.66 4.97 -8.45
N MET A 78 -7.63 4.39 -7.85
CA MET A 78 -6.39 4.05 -8.57
C MET A 78 -6.50 2.78 -9.41
N ALA A 79 -7.15 1.74 -8.92
CA ALA A 79 -7.22 0.44 -9.58
C ALA A 79 -8.37 0.32 -10.58
N ASN A 80 -9.48 1.05 -10.36
CA ASN A 80 -10.68 0.95 -11.20
C ASN A 80 -11.03 2.25 -11.94
N GLY A 81 -10.24 3.30 -11.75
CA GLY A 81 -10.48 4.59 -12.39
C GLY A 81 -11.74 5.31 -11.93
N MET A 82 -12.27 4.96 -10.76
CA MET A 82 -13.45 5.65 -10.24
C MET A 82 -13.11 7.10 -9.91
N THR A 83 -13.94 8.02 -10.36
CA THR A 83 -13.80 9.44 -10.02
C THR A 83 -14.20 9.71 -8.59
N TRP A 84 -13.72 10.81 -8.04
CA TRP A 84 -14.09 11.22 -6.68
C TRP A 84 -15.59 11.51 -6.55
N ASP A 85 -16.23 11.99 -7.62
CA ASP A 85 -17.68 12.21 -7.67
C ASP A 85 -18.45 10.90 -7.63
N GLU A 86 -18.01 9.87 -8.35
CA GLU A 86 -18.59 8.54 -8.29
C GLU A 86 -18.46 7.92 -6.90
N LEU A 87 -17.31 8.08 -6.26
CA LEU A 87 -17.09 7.61 -4.89
C LEU A 87 -17.94 8.38 -3.88
N ALA A 88 -18.09 9.70 -4.05
CA ALA A 88 -18.90 10.55 -3.18
C ALA A 88 -20.40 10.29 -3.31
N THR A 89 -20.87 9.93 -4.49
CA THR A 89 -22.29 9.63 -4.76
C THR A 89 -22.66 8.18 -4.51
N LYS A 90 -21.65 7.31 -4.28
CA LYS A 90 -21.93 5.91 -3.94
C LYS A 90 -22.68 5.81 -2.62
N ALA A 91 -23.81 5.12 -2.65
CA ALA A 91 -24.67 4.98 -1.49
C ALA A 91 -24.90 3.51 -1.14
N ILE A 92 -25.20 3.27 0.12
CA ILE A 92 -25.71 1.99 0.62
C ILE A 92 -27.22 2.10 0.64
N GLU A 93 -27.90 1.24 -0.13
CA GLU A 93 -29.34 1.22 -0.17
C GLU A 93 -29.88 0.28 0.90
N HIS A 94 -30.85 0.77 1.65
CA HIS A 94 -31.54 0.02 2.68
C HIS A 94 -33.00 -0.23 2.26
N ILE A 95 -33.48 -1.45 2.45
CA ILE A 95 -34.90 -1.76 2.19
C ILE A 95 -35.74 -1.08 3.28
N GLY A 96 -36.57 -0.11 2.86
CA GLY A 96 -37.49 0.57 3.76
C GLY A 96 -36.87 1.70 4.61
N ALA A 97 -35.62 2.10 4.33
CA ALA A 97 -34.95 3.20 4.97
C ALA A 97 -34.23 4.09 3.93
N PRO A 98 -33.90 5.35 4.26
CA PRO A 98 -33.13 6.19 3.38
C PRO A 98 -31.76 5.60 3.10
N SER A 99 -31.25 5.78 1.87
CA SER A 99 -29.88 5.45 1.52
C SER A 99 -28.89 6.33 2.29
N GLU A 100 -27.74 5.77 2.64
CA GLU A 100 -26.66 6.50 3.28
C GLU A 100 -25.39 6.53 2.41
N PRO A 101 -24.57 7.57 2.48
CA PRO A 101 -23.30 7.61 1.76
C PRO A 101 -22.43 6.42 2.11
N TYR A 102 -21.86 5.78 1.10
CA TYR A 102 -20.92 4.68 1.32
C TYR A 102 -19.62 5.17 1.99
N PHE A 103 -19.14 6.34 1.57
CA PHE A 103 -17.98 7.01 2.16
C PHE A 103 -18.39 8.36 2.75
N SER A 104 -17.83 8.70 3.91
CA SER A 104 -17.94 10.04 4.46
C SER A 104 -17.01 11.02 3.73
N GLN A 105 -17.28 12.31 3.87
CA GLN A 105 -16.40 13.35 3.31
C GLN A 105 -14.99 13.28 3.91
N ALA A 106 -14.88 12.98 5.21
CA ALA A 106 -13.58 12.81 5.87
C ALA A 106 -12.81 11.60 5.31
N GLU A 107 -13.49 10.49 5.04
CA GLU A 107 -12.88 9.31 4.43
C GLU A 107 -12.40 9.59 3.00
N LEU A 108 -13.17 10.34 2.20
CA LEU A 108 -12.78 10.74 0.86
C LEU A 108 -11.59 11.71 0.88
N ALA A 109 -11.58 12.68 1.79
CA ALA A 109 -10.45 13.60 1.96
C ALA A 109 -9.17 12.82 2.34
N ALA A 110 -9.27 11.91 3.29
CA ALA A 110 -8.15 11.04 3.66
C ALA A 110 -7.69 10.14 2.51
N ALA A 111 -8.62 9.66 1.68
CA ALA A 111 -8.30 8.88 0.49
C ALA A 111 -7.52 9.69 -0.55
N MET A 112 -7.89 10.95 -0.78
CA MET A 112 -7.17 11.86 -1.68
C MET A 112 -5.73 12.10 -1.20
N GLU A 113 -5.55 12.32 0.10
CA GLU A 113 -4.21 12.48 0.70
C GLU A 113 -3.38 11.19 0.56
N LEU A 114 -4.03 10.04 0.75
CA LEU A 114 -3.38 8.75 0.63
C LEU A 114 -2.93 8.48 -0.82
N VAL A 115 -3.74 8.82 -1.81
CA VAL A 115 -3.36 8.72 -3.24
C VAL A 115 -2.16 9.62 -3.53
N ALA A 116 -2.18 10.86 -3.05
CA ALA A 116 -1.06 11.78 -3.23
C ALA A 116 0.23 11.25 -2.56
N ALA A 117 0.12 10.67 -1.38
CA ALA A 117 1.25 10.04 -0.68
C ALA A 117 1.78 8.82 -1.43
N ALA A 118 0.90 7.98 -1.96
CA ALA A 118 1.27 6.80 -2.75
C ALA A 118 2.02 7.18 -4.03
N ASN A 119 1.53 8.19 -4.75
CA ASN A 119 2.19 8.70 -5.95
C ASN A 119 3.59 9.25 -5.64
N ARG A 120 3.75 9.98 -4.54
CA ARG A 120 5.08 10.47 -4.12
C ARG A 120 6.01 9.31 -3.75
N ALA A 121 5.53 8.34 -3.01
CA ALA A 121 6.31 7.17 -2.61
C ALA A 121 6.76 6.34 -3.82
N ALA A 122 5.90 6.14 -4.80
CA ALA A 122 6.25 5.44 -6.05
C ALA A 122 7.35 6.17 -6.82
N LEU A 123 7.28 7.50 -6.93
CA LEU A 123 8.31 8.31 -7.57
C LEU A 123 9.66 8.26 -6.84
N GLU A 124 9.64 8.13 -5.52
CA GLU A 124 10.87 7.99 -4.72
C GLU A 124 11.50 6.60 -4.91
N GLU A 125 10.70 5.55 -5.03
CA GLU A 125 11.19 4.19 -5.30
C GLU A 125 11.79 4.05 -6.71
N GLU A 126 11.28 4.79 -7.70
CA GLU A 126 11.81 4.81 -9.08
C GLU A 126 13.09 5.64 -9.23
N LYS A 127 13.42 6.47 -8.24
CA LYS A 127 14.65 7.26 -8.26
C LYS A 127 15.86 6.33 -8.19
N PRO A 128 16.81 6.40 -9.15
CA PRO A 128 18.03 5.62 -9.04
C PRO A 128 18.77 6.00 -7.75
N ALA A 129 19.29 4.98 -7.06
CA ALA A 129 20.12 5.20 -5.89
C ALA A 129 21.22 6.20 -6.23
N PRO A 130 21.56 7.15 -5.32
CA PRO A 130 22.62 8.09 -5.57
C PRO A 130 23.88 7.29 -5.90
N VAL A 131 24.39 7.45 -7.11
CA VAL A 131 25.72 6.96 -7.48
C VAL A 131 26.68 7.69 -6.56
N ASP A 132 27.22 6.96 -5.61
CA ASP A 132 28.32 7.43 -4.80
C ASP A 132 29.49 7.69 -5.75
N SER A 133 29.65 8.94 -6.14
CA SER A 133 30.82 9.40 -6.88
C SER A 133 31.97 9.60 -5.87
N GLY A 134 32.21 8.61 -5.05
CA GLY A 134 33.30 8.53 -4.12
C GLY A 134 34.48 7.83 -4.77
N SER A 135 35.47 8.59 -5.04
CA SER A 135 36.88 8.22 -5.29
C SER A 135 37.35 8.43 -6.71
N THR A 136 37.60 9.66 -6.99
CA THR A 136 38.71 9.98 -7.91
C THR A 136 40.01 9.66 -7.18
N GLU A 137 40.48 8.44 -7.27
CA GLU A 137 41.86 8.14 -6.93
C GLU A 137 42.73 8.76 -7.99
N THR A 138 43.28 9.88 -7.66
CA THR A 138 44.39 10.51 -8.43
C THR A 138 45.59 9.62 -8.27
N ALA A 139 45.82 8.74 -9.20
CA ALA A 139 47.09 8.02 -9.33
C ALA A 139 48.15 9.02 -9.77
N THR A 140 48.88 9.52 -8.82
CA THR A 140 50.09 10.30 -9.09
C THR A 140 51.17 9.34 -9.59
N SER A 141 51.32 9.29 -10.90
CA SER A 141 52.41 8.60 -11.56
C SER A 141 53.69 9.39 -11.31
N THR A 142 54.51 8.92 -10.40
CA THR A 142 55.86 9.43 -10.20
C THR A 142 56.74 8.88 -11.29
N ILE A 143 57.07 9.69 -12.26
CA ILE A 143 58.12 9.40 -13.25
C ILE A 143 59.44 9.54 -12.54
N ILE A 144 60.14 8.44 -12.32
CA ILE A 144 61.53 8.42 -11.92
C ILE A 144 62.36 8.47 -13.17
N GLU A 145 62.88 9.63 -13.47
CA GLU A 145 63.93 9.80 -14.49
C GLU A 145 65.26 9.35 -13.87
N ARG A 146 65.93 8.40 -14.50
CA ARG A 146 67.30 8.05 -14.18
C ARG A 146 68.20 8.63 -15.24
N PRO A 147 69.40 9.15 -14.82
CA PRO A 147 70.42 9.62 -15.75
C PRO A 147 71.13 8.47 -16.45
#